data_9f80b2e10e3cb615e906c05855485165
#
_entry.id   9f80b2e10e3cb615e906c05855485165
#
_cell.length_a   1.000
_cell.length_b   1.000
_cell.length_c   1.000
_cell.angle_alpha   90.00
_cell.angle_beta   90.00
_cell.angle_gamma   90.00
#
_symmetry.space_group_name_H-M   'P 1'
#
loop_
_entity.id
_entity.type
_entity.pdbx_description
1 polymer ?
#
loop_
_entity_poly.entity_id
_entity_poly.type
_entity_poly.pdbx_seq_one_letter_code
_entity_poly.pdbx_strand_id
1 'polypeptide(L)'
;MASKNAKGNQFTLFLILYLLTSVLTVFTSNDIVILTLTPFICFFAKRSKISPIPYLVAEFTAANTWSLMFVIGNPTNIYLATSSGITFVDYFKVMAVPTIVAGLVELSLLLLLFHKQLKEPLQSNDIIYPIEDKVPVIVGLSILGTCLVFLIISSYINLEMWLVSIVCAATLLLFMLIYSCFKKSNFEHVVHTSKRLPYQLIPFFISMFIIVVALNEQGIASKIAELLGNSNSTWVYGYSSFLACNLINNIPMSILYTNIATSLEGVAYTKAIYASIIGSNIGAFLTPIGALAGIMFTGLVNENNVRFTFIDFIKYGVIISIPVITAALGMSELFI
;
A
#
# COMPACT_ATOMS: atom_id res chain seq x y z
N MET A 1 -3.92 -17.75 -15.87
CA MET A 1 -4.15 -18.66 -14.73
C MET A 1 -5.42 -18.32 -13.95
N ALA A 2 -5.62 -17.08 -13.49
CA ALA A 2 -6.80 -16.71 -12.70
C ALA A 2 -8.14 -17.04 -13.38
N SER A 3 -8.33 -16.75 -14.66
CA SER A 3 -9.58 -17.02 -15.37
C SER A 3 -9.88 -18.53 -15.55
N LYS A 4 -8.83 -19.33 -15.76
CA LYS A 4 -8.96 -20.79 -15.86
C LYS A 4 -9.36 -21.45 -14.54
N ASN A 5 -8.83 -20.93 -13.43
CA ASN A 5 -9.18 -21.41 -12.10
C ASN A 5 -10.54 -20.89 -11.60
N ALA A 6 -11.03 -19.78 -12.14
CA ALA A 6 -12.33 -19.21 -11.82
C ALA A 6 -13.52 -20.00 -12.39
N LYS A 7 -13.28 -20.98 -13.31
CA LYS A 7 -14.32 -21.84 -13.92
C LYS A 7 -15.57 -21.05 -14.40
N GLY A 8 -15.39 -19.85 -14.93
CA GLY A 8 -16.48 -18.99 -15.38
C GLY A 8 -17.27 -18.29 -14.26
N ASN A 9 -16.79 -18.26 -13.02
CA ASN A 9 -17.45 -17.63 -11.88
C ASN A 9 -16.73 -16.36 -11.46
N GLN A 10 -17.43 -15.21 -11.49
CA GLN A 10 -16.87 -13.92 -11.07
C GLN A 10 -16.49 -13.88 -9.58
N PHE A 11 -17.21 -14.57 -8.72
CA PHE A 11 -16.90 -14.65 -7.29
C PHE A 11 -15.52 -15.29 -7.05
N THR A 12 -15.25 -16.42 -7.72
CA THR A 12 -13.92 -17.07 -7.60
C THR A 12 -12.81 -16.20 -8.17
N LEU A 13 -13.05 -15.52 -9.29
CA LEU A 13 -12.11 -14.57 -9.88
C LEU A 13 -11.81 -13.41 -8.91
N PHE A 14 -12.84 -12.87 -8.28
CA PHE A 14 -12.71 -11.79 -7.31
C PHE A 14 -11.83 -12.20 -6.12
N LEU A 15 -12.08 -13.37 -5.54
CA LEU A 15 -11.26 -13.90 -4.44
C LEU A 15 -9.81 -14.12 -4.86
N ILE A 16 -9.58 -14.67 -6.05
CA ILE A 16 -8.22 -14.88 -6.58
C ILE A 16 -7.50 -13.53 -6.75
N LEU A 17 -8.16 -12.52 -7.32
CA LEU A 17 -7.55 -11.20 -7.52
C LEU A 17 -7.33 -10.48 -6.19
N TYR A 18 -8.28 -10.54 -5.25
CA TYR A 18 -8.11 -9.98 -3.91
C TYR A 18 -6.91 -10.61 -3.18
N LEU A 19 -6.83 -11.94 -3.16
CA LEU A 19 -5.70 -12.65 -2.52
C LEU A 19 -4.38 -12.39 -3.23
N LEU A 20 -4.38 -12.33 -4.56
CA LEU A 20 -3.18 -11.99 -5.34
C LEU A 20 -2.70 -10.57 -4.99
N THR A 21 -3.60 -9.58 -4.97
CA THR A 21 -3.30 -8.21 -4.55
C THR A 21 -2.73 -8.19 -3.14
N SER A 22 -3.39 -8.86 -2.19
CA SER A 22 -2.98 -8.94 -0.80
C SER A 22 -1.56 -9.49 -0.66
N VAL A 23 -1.29 -10.65 -1.26
CA VAL A 23 0.03 -11.29 -1.21
C VAL A 23 1.10 -10.43 -1.87
N LEU A 24 0.83 -9.89 -3.05
CA LEU A 24 1.80 -9.03 -3.73
C LEU A 24 2.11 -7.79 -2.90
N THR A 25 1.10 -7.16 -2.30
CA THR A 25 1.28 -5.95 -1.50
C THR A 25 2.11 -6.22 -0.24
N VAL A 26 1.89 -7.34 0.43
CA VAL A 26 2.69 -7.71 1.62
C VAL A 26 4.18 -7.76 1.31
N PHE A 27 4.56 -8.27 0.12
CA PHE A 27 5.96 -8.47 -0.25
C PHE A 27 6.56 -7.35 -1.11
N THR A 28 5.75 -6.39 -1.58
CA THR A 28 6.22 -5.27 -2.39
C THR A 28 5.82 -3.93 -1.76
N SER A 29 4.93 -3.18 -2.39
CA SER A 29 4.29 -1.99 -1.84
C SER A 29 2.94 -1.75 -2.52
N ASN A 30 2.07 -0.99 -1.84
CA ASN A 30 0.77 -0.59 -2.41
C ASN A 30 0.91 0.10 -3.77
N ASP A 31 1.86 1.03 -3.91
CA ASP A 31 2.06 1.80 -5.14
C ASP A 31 2.42 0.91 -6.34
N ILE A 32 3.33 -0.06 -6.14
CA ILE A 32 3.76 -1.00 -7.19
C ILE A 32 2.59 -1.87 -7.63
N VAL A 33 1.80 -2.37 -6.67
CA VAL A 33 0.66 -3.22 -6.96
C VAL A 33 -0.39 -2.45 -7.76
N ILE A 34 -0.71 -1.22 -7.35
CA ILE A 34 -1.67 -0.35 -8.05
C ILE A 34 -1.19 -0.04 -9.47
N LEU A 35 0.07 0.34 -9.65
CA LEU A 35 0.64 0.62 -10.98
C LEU A 35 0.58 -0.58 -11.93
N THR A 36 0.66 -1.81 -11.40
CA THR A 36 0.73 -3.03 -12.21
C THR A 36 -0.62 -3.69 -12.43
N LEU A 37 -1.44 -3.80 -11.37
CA LEU A 37 -2.71 -4.54 -11.44
C LEU A 37 -3.87 -3.69 -11.95
N THR A 38 -3.93 -2.39 -11.68
CA THR A 38 -5.02 -1.52 -12.16
C THR A 38 -5.18 -1.57 -13.68
N PRO A 39 -4.13 -1.37 -14.53
CA PRO A 39 -4.28 -1.52 -15.98
C PRO A 39 -4.64 -2.94 -16.40
N PHE A 40 -4.09 -3.95 -15.71
CA PHE A 40 -4.41 -5.35 -15.99
C PHE A 40 -5.89 -5.64 -15.73
N ILE A 41 -6.45 -5.19 -14.60
CA ILE A 41 -7.85 -5.36 -14.24
C ILE A 41 -8.76 -4.66 -15.27
N CYS A 42 -8.45 -3.42 -15.64
CA CYS A 42 -9.19 -2.67 -16.66
C CYS A 42 -9.22 -3.43 -18.00
N PHE A 43 -8.06 -3.88 -18.47
CA PHE A 43 -7.93 -4.62 -19.73
C PHE A 43 -8.68 -5.97 -19.67
N PHE A 44 -8.51 -6.72 -18.58
CA PHE A 44 -9.17 -8.00 -18.38
C PHE A 44 -10.69 -7.85 -18.35
N ALA A 45 -11.20 -6.91 -17.56
CA ALA A 45 -12.64 -6.68 -17.44
C ALA A 45 -13.28 -6.28 -18.78
N LYS A 46 -12.62 -5.41 -19.55
CA LYS A 46 -13.06 -5.01 -20.89
C LYS A 46 -13.17 -6.22 -21.84
N ARG A 47 -12.18 -7.12 -21.81
CA ARG A 47 -12.19 -8.33 -22.64
C ARG A 47 -13.22 -9.36 -22.21
N SER A 48 -13.42 -9.52 -20.92
CA SER A 48 -14.39 -10.44 -20.34
C SER A 48 -15.82 -9.87 -20.31
N LYS A 49 -16.01 -8.64 -20.80
CA LYS A 49 -17.30 -7.91 -20.82
C LYS A 49 -17.96 -7.85 -19.43
N ILE A 50 -17.19 -7.67 -18.39
CA ILE A 50 -17.64 -7.49 -17.00
C ILE A 50 -17.34 -6.09 -16.50
N SER A 51 -18.04 -5.67 -15.44
CA SER A 51 -17.72 -4.41 -14.77
C SER A 51 -16.35 -4.49 -14.09
N PRO A 52 -15.42 -3.55 -14.33
CA PRO A 52 -14.15 -3.52 -13.62
C PRO A 52 -14.27 -3.02 -12.17
N ILE A 53 -15.36 -2.29 -11.83
CA ILE A 53 -15.49 -1.56 -10.57
C ILE A 53 -15.28 -2.43 -9.32
N PRO A 54 -15.93 -3.62 -9.19
CA PRO A 54 -15.73 -4.45 -8.01
C PRO A 54 -14.25 -4.84 -7.81
N TYR A 55 -13.57 -5.17 -8.90
CA TYR A 55 -12.18 -5.63 -8.87
C TYR A 55 -11.20 -4.48 -8.61
N LEU A 56 -11.46 -3.29 -9.18
CA LEU A 56 -10.67 -2.08 -8.96
C LEU A 56 -10.79 -1.57 -7.52
N VAL A 57 -12.00 -1.56 -6.96
CA VAL A 57 -12.21 -1.17 -5.57
C VAL A 57 -11.51 -2.17 -4.64
N ALA A 58 -11.67 -3.47 -4.90
CA ALA A 58 -11.02 -4.51 -4.11
C ALA A 58 -9.49 -4.46 -4.18
N GLU A 59 -8.94 -4.23 -5.37
CA GLU A 59 -7.49 -4.08 -5.57
C GLU A 59 -6.95 -2.88 -4.81
N PHE A 60 -7.60 -1.70 -4.95
CA PHE A 60 -7.13 -0.47 -4.34
C PHE A 60 -7.21 -0.52 -2.80
N THR A 61 -8.31 -1.02 -2.25
CA THR A 61 -8.45 -1.13 -0.79
C THR A 61 -7.52 -2.20 -0.23
N ALA A 62 -7.43 -3.38 -0.85
CA ALA A 62 -6.53 -4.45 -0.43
C ALA A 62 -5.05 -4.03 -0.47
N ALA A 63 -4.63 -3.31 -1.51
CA ALA A 63 -3.26 -2.80 -1.59
C ALA A 63 -2.91 -1.88 -0.41
N ASN A 64 -3.84 -1.02 0.02
CA ASN A 64 -3.59 -0.14 1.16
C ASN A 64 -3.74 -0.85 2.51
N THR A 65 -4.66 -1.79 2.66
CA THR A 65 -4.86 -2.53 3.92
C THR A 65 -3.71 -3.54 4.16
N TRP A 66 -3.36 -4.35 3.17
CA TRP A 66 -2.31 -5.37 3.33
C TRP A 66 -0.89 -4.80 3.35
N SER A 67 -0.70 -3.54 2.92
CA SER A 67 0.57 -2.82 3.10
C SER A 67 0.93 -2.57 4.56
N LEU A 68 -0.03 -2.68 5.48
CA LEU A 68 0.20 -2.60 6.92
C LEU A 68 1.00 -3.80 7.48
N MET A 69 1.08 -4.93 6.77
CA MET A 69 1.71 -6.16 7.28
C MET A 69 3.19 -5.99 7.59
N PHE A 70 3.93 -5.36 6.68
CA PHE A 70 5.37 -5.10 6.82
C PHE A 70 5.68 -3.61 6.70
N VAL A 71 6.76 -3.22 7.35
CA VAL A 71 7.24 -1.84 7.31
C VAL A 71 7.49 -1.34 5.87
N ILE A 72 7.92 -2.22 4.97
CA ILE A 72 8.21 -1.90 3.56
C ILE A 72 6.96 -1.72 2.68
N GLY A 73 5.77 -2.05 3.19
CA GLY A 73 4.53 -2.04 2.41
C GLY A 73 4.08 -0.65 1.95
N ASN A 74 4.52 0.40 2.65
CA ASN A 74 4.19 1.79 2.32
C ASN A 74 5.32 2.73 2.78
N PRO A 75 5.70 3.77 2.02
CA PRO A 75 6.68 4.77 2.46
C PRO A 75 6.36 5.42 3.82
N THR A 76 5.07 5.60 4.14
CA THR A 76 4.65 6.15 5.43
C THR A 76 4.98 5.23 6.60
N ASN A 77 4.84 3.91 6.40
CA ASN A 77 5.22 2.92 7.41
C ASN A 77 6.72 2.99 7.68
N ILE A 78 7.52 3.05 6.61
CA ILE A 78 8.99 3.14 6.70
C ILE A 78 9.35 4.38 7.51
N TYR A 79 8.79 5.54 7.16
CA TYR A 79 9.13 6.79 7.81
C TYR A 79 8.74 6.78 9.30
N LEU A 80 7.47 6.47 9.63
CA LEU A 80 6.98 6.46 11.02
C LEU A 80 7.73 5.42 11.87
N ALA A 81 8.00 4.23 11.35
CA ALA A 81 8.70 3.18 12.09
C ALA A 81 10.18 3.54 12.31
N THR A 82 10.90 3.96 11.26
CA THR A 82 12.34 4.28 11.37
C THR A 82 12.60 5.50 12.24
N SER A 83 11.79 6.55 12.10
CA SER A 83 11.89 7.76 12.92
C SER A 83 11.63 7.48 14.40
N SER A 84 10.91 6.39 14.70
CA SER A 84 10.58 6.00 16.08
C SER A 84 11.45 4.85 16.61
N GLY A 85 12.47 4.42 15.85
CA GLY A 85 13.37 3.35 16.24
C GLY A 85 12.72 1.96 16.26
N ILE A 86 11.58 1.78 15.60
CA ILE A 86 10.86 0.50 15.51
C ILE A 86 11.58 -0.40 14.51
N THR A 87 12.00 -1.59 14.97
CA THR A 87 12.65 -2.58 14.10
C THR A 87 11.65 -3.28 13.20
N PHE A 88 12.13 -3.92 12.12
CA PHE A 88 11.28 -4.70 11.23
C PHE A 88 10.49 -5.80 11.97
N VAL A 89 11.16 -6.48 12.90
CA VAL A 89 10.55 -7.59 13.67
C VAL A 89 9.52 -7.07 14.67
N ASP A 90 9.81 -5.99 15.37
CA ASP A 90 8.84 -5.41 16.34
C ASP A 90 7.64 -4.82 15.64
N TYR A 91 7.84 -4.19 14.47
CA TYR A 91 6.75 -3.76 13.62
C TYR A 91 5.82 -4.93 13.25
N PHE A 92 6.39 -6.03 12.74
CA PHE A 92 5.61 -7.21 12.34
C PHE A 92 4.84 -7.83 13.51
N LYS A 93 5.46 -7.96 14.69
CA LYS A 93 4.80 -8.51 15.88
C LYS A 93 3.52 -7.76 16.24
N VAL A 94 3.53 -6.43 16.12
CA VAL A 94 2.39 -5.58 16.44
C VAL A 94 1.38 -5.53 15.30
N MET A 95 1.83 -5.40 14.05
CA MET A 95 0.96 -5.11 12.92
C MET A 95 0.37 -6.32 12.21
N ALA A 96 0.93 -7.52 12.41
CA ALA A 96 0.46 -8.72 11.70
C ALA A 96 -1.01 -9.05 11.96
N VAL A 97 -1.41 -9.12 13.23
CA VAL A 97 -2.81 -9.46 13.60
C VAL A 97 -3.78 -8.35 13.23
N PRO A 98 -3.53 -7.06 13.56
CA PRO A 98 -4.36 -5.96 13.09
C PRO A 98 -4.57 -5.95 11.58
N THR A 99 -3.54 -6.22 10.78
CA THR A 99 -3.63 -6.27 9.32
C THR A 99 -4.53 -7.41 8.85
N ILE A 100 -4.37 -8.61 9.41
CA ILE A 100 -5.20 -9.78 9.05
C ILE A 100 -6.67 -9.50 9.37
N VAL A 101 -6.96 -8.97 10.55
CA VAL A 101 -8.34 -8.67 10.95
C VAL A 101 -8.93 -7.57 10.07
N ALA A 102 -8.18 -6.50 9.80
CA ALA A 102 -8.58 -5.44 8.88
C ALA A 102 -8.90 -6.00 7.48
N GLY A 103 -8.01 -6.84 6.92
CA GLY A 103 -8.20 -7.48 5.61
C GLY A 103 -9.42 -8.42 5.56
N LEU A 104 -9.71 -9.15 6.64
CA LEU A 104 -10.91 -10.00 6.72
C LEU A 104 -12.20 -9.18 6.81
N VAL A 105 -12.20 -8.08 7.58
CA VAL A 105 -13.33 -7.13 7.64
C VAL A 105 -13.55 -6.50 6.29
N GLU A 106 -12.48 -6.04 5.64
CA GLU A 106 -12.51 -5.46 4.30
C GLU A 106 -13.09 -6.44 3.28
N LEU A 107 -12.56 -7.67 3.20
CA LEU A 107 -13.06 -8.69 2.28
C LEU A 107 -14.55 -8.95 2.49
N SER A 108 -14.98 -9.05 3.75
CA SER A 108 -16.39 -9.27 4.08
C SER A 108 -17.28 -8.14 3.56
N LEU A 109 -16.86 -6.90 3.76
CA LEU A 109 -17.58 -5.71 3.26
C LEU A 109 -17.62 -5.68 1.74
N LEU A 110 -16.51 -5.97 1.06
CA LEU A 110 -16.43 -6.01 -0.39
C LEU A 110 -17.36 -7.10 -0.97
N LEU A 111 -17.40 -8.28 -0.37
CA LEU A 111 -18.30 -9.35 -0.79
C LEU A 111 -19.78 -8.97 -0.59
N LEU A 112 -20.10 -8.25 0.49
CA LEU A 112 -21.45 -7.74 0.74
C LEU A 112 -21.84 -6.65 -0.28
N LEU A 113 -20.94 -5.72 -0.56
CA LEU A 113 -21.18 -4.62 -1.50
C LEU A 113 -21.41 -5.09 -2.93
N PHE A 114 -20.59 -6.04 -3.37
CA PHE A 114 -20.56 -6.48 -4.77
C PHE A 114 -21.24 -7.83 -5.01
N HIS A 115 -21.94 -8.41 -4.01
CA HIS A 115 -22.56 -9.74 -4.11
C HIS A 115 -23.46 -9.95 -5.33
N LYS A 116 -24.18 -8.90 -5.80
CA LYS A 116 -25.05 -8.98 -6.99
C LYS A 116 -24.24 -9.10 -8.27
N GLN A 117 -23.22 -8.24 -8.42
CA GLN A 117 -22.35 -8.22 -9.60
C GLN A 117 -21.50 -9.49 -9.72
N LEU A 118 -21.05 -10.03 -8.58
CA LEU A 118 -20.23 -11.24 -8.56
C LEU A 118 -20.99 -12.53 -8.90
N LYS A 119 -22.33 -12.50 -8.93
CA LYS A 119 -23.18 -13.62 -9.38
C LYS A 119 -23.37 -13.69 -10.90
N GLU A 120 -23.01 -12.63 -11.63
CA GLU A 120 -23.11 -12.60 -13.09
C GLU A 120 -22.11 -13.59 -13.71
N PRO A 121 -22.46 -14.26 -14.83
CA PRO A 121 -21.56 -15.21 -15.47
C PRO A 121 -20.34 -14.51 -16.07
N LEU A 122 -19.18 -15.15 -16.00
CA LEU A 122 -17.97 -14.69 -16.63
C LEU A 122 -17.94 -15.17 -18.10
N GLN A 123 -17.93 -14.26 -19.06
CA GLN A 123 -17.68 -14.59 -20.46
C GLN A 123 -16.17 -14.68 -20.67
N SER A 124 -15.58 -15.86 -20.40
CA SER A 124 -14.13 -16.04 -20.56
C SER A 124 -13.78 -16.43 -21.99
N ASN A 125 -12.96 -15.63 -22.66
CA ASN A 125 -12.12 -16.09 -23.75
C ASN A 125 -10.77 -16.48 -23.14
N ASP A 126 -10.39 -17.74 -23.20
CA ASP A 126 -9.11 -18.24 -22.69
C ASP A 126 -7.94 -17.59 -23.44
N ILE A 127 -7.33 -16.58 -22.82
CA ILE A 127 -6.11 -15.99 -23.33
C ILE A 127 -5.01 -16.34 -22.34
N ILE A 128 -4.19 -17.32 -22.70
CA ILE A 128 -2.98 -17.68 -21.96
C ILE A 128 -1.84 -16.84 -22.55
N TYR A 129 -1.30 -15.90 -21.75
CA TYR A 129 -0.01 -15.29 -22.06
C TYR A 129 1.09 -16.12 -21.38
N PRO A 130 1.86 -16.90 -22.13
CA PRO A 130 3.02 -17.57 -21.55
C PRO A 130 4.05 -16.51 -21.10
N ILE A 131 4.66 -16.72 -19.94
CA ILE A 131 5.84 -15.94 -19.55
C ILE A 131 6.97 -16.37 -20.47
N GLU A 132 7.34 -15.50 -21.39
CA GLU A 132 8.36 -15.80 -22.43
C GLU A 132 9.74 -16.00 -21.80
N ASP A 133 10.07 -15.20 -20.77
CA ASP A 133 11.34 -15.29 -20.06
C ASP A 133 11.11 -15.40 -18.54
N LYS A 134 11.45 -16.58 -18.00
CA LYS A 134 11.28 -16.89 -16.59
C LYS A 134 12.46 -16.42 -15.72
N VAL A 135 13.63 -16.18 -16.34
CA VAL A 135 14.86 -15.89 -15.60
C VAL A 135 14.75 -14.57 -14.81
N PRO A 136 14.33 -13.43 -15.39
CA PRO A 136 14.15 -12.18 -14.65
C PRO A 136 13.14 -12.31 -13.50
N VAL A 137 12.07 -13.09 -13.70
CA VAL A 137 11.04 -13.30 -12.67
C VAL A 137 11.60 -14.09 -11.50
N ILE A 138 12.32 -15.20 -11.76
CA ILE A 138 12.90 -16.04 -10.71
C ILE A 138 13.95 -15.24 -9.93
N VAL A 139 14.85 -14.53 -10.62
CA VAL A 139 15.90 -13.73 -9.97
C VAL A 139 15.28 -12.57 -9.16
N GLY A 140 14.29 -11.88 -9.72
CA GLY A 140 13.58 -10.82 -9.00
C GLY A 140 12.93 -11.31 -7.71
N LEU A 141 12.21 -12.44 -7.77
CA LEU A 141 11.59 -13.05 -6.60
C LEU A 141 12.64 -13.55 -5.59
N SER A 142 13.77 -14.11 -6.07
CA SER A 142 14.86 -14.56 -5.19
C SER A 142 15.50 -13.39 -4.46
N ILE A 143 15.78 -12.26 -5.14
CA ILE A 143 16.33 -11.05 -4.53
C ILE A 143 15.33 -10.45 -3.54
N LEU A 144 14.03 -10.42 -3.87
CA LEU A 144 13.00 -9.97 -2.96
C LEU A 144 12.94 -10.82 -1.69
N GLY A 145 12.95 -12.15 -1.82
CA GLY A 145 13.02 -13.06 -0.68
C GLY A 145 14.27 -12.88 0.16
N THR A 146 15.42 -12.70 -0.49
CA THR A 146 16.71 -12.40 0.18
C THR A 146 16.63 -11.07 0.93
N CYS A 147 16.03 -10.03 0.34
CA CYS A 147 15.83 -8.74 0.99
C CYS A 147 15.02 -8.89 2.28
N LEU A 148 13.92 -9.64 2.25
CA LEU A 148 13.09 -9.89 3.44
C LEU A 148 13.89 -10.62 4.55
N VAL A 149 14.67 -11.64 4.19
CA VAL A 149 15.52 -12.34 5.15
C VAL A 149 16.53 -11.38 5.78
N PHE A 150 17.20 -10.55 4.98
CA PHE A 150 18.15 -9.57 5.50
C PHE A 150 17.47 -8.46 6.32
N LEU A 151 16.25 -8.05 6.02
CA LEU A 151 15.48 -7.12 6.86
C LEU A 151 15.14 -7.73 8.23
N ILE A 152 14.86 -9.04 8.29
CA ILE A 152 14.70 -9.73 9.57
C ILE A 152 16.04 -9.75 10.33
N ILE A 153 17.12 -10.13 9.68
CA ILE A 153 18.46 -10.20 10.29
C ILE A 153 18.92 -8.81 10.75
N SER A 154 18.64 -7.76 9.98
CA SER A 154 19.04 -6.39 10.30
C SER A 154 18.53 -5.91 11.66
N SER A 155 17.36 -6.41 12.09
CA SER A 155 16.80 -6.12 13.40
C SER A 155 17.63 -6.66 14.59
N TYR A 156 18.47 -7.67 14.35
CA TYR A 156 19.31 -8.29 15.39
C TYR A 156 20.76 -7.78 15.37
N ILE A 157 21.22 -7.24 14.24
CA ILE A 157 22.61 -6.76 14.07
C ILE A 157 22.70 -5.23 13.97
N ASN A 158 21.61 -4.52 14.26
CA ASN A 158 21.50 -3.05 14.18
C ASN A 158 21.93 -2.47 12.81
N LEU A 159 21.59 -3.19 11.73
CA LEU A 159 21.83 -2.73 10.37
C LEU A 159 20.65 -1.88 9.89
N GLU A 160 20.94 -0.74 9.30
CA GLU A 160 19.91 0.18 8.78
C GLU A 160 19.09 -0.47 7.65
N MET A 161 17.76 -0.51 7.78
CA MET A 161 16.86 -1.15 6.81
C MET A 161 17.00 -0.59 5.39
N TRP A 162 17.24 0.74 5.28
CA TRP A 162 17.42 1.39 3.97
C TRP A 162 18.65 0.88 3.22
N LEU A 163 19.70 0.50 3.94
CA LEU A 163 20.94 0.01 3.35
C LEU A 163 20.73 -1.38 2.73
N VAL A 164 20.01 -2.25 3.43
CA VAL A 164 19.59 -3.57 2.91
C VAL A 164 18.79 -3.39 1.61
N SER A 165 17.83 -2.49 1.61
CA SER A 165 16.95 -2.23 0.46
C SER A 165 17.74 -1.70 -0.75
N ILE A 166 18.64 -0.74 -0.54
CA ILE A 166 19.49 -0.18 -1.61
C ILE A 166 20.41 -1.25 -2.21
N VAL A 167 21.06 -2.07 -1.37
CA VAL A 167 21.97 -3.13 -1.86
C VAL A 167 21.20 -4.16 -2.69
N CYS A 168 20.02 -4.59 -2.24
CA CYS A 168 19.19 -5.52 -2.99
C CYS A 168 18.69 -4.91 -4.31
N ALA A 169 18.25 -3.65 -4.30
CA ALA A 169 17.81 -2.94 -5.49
C ALA A 169 18.95 -2.74 -6.50
N ALA A 170 20.14 -2.36 -6.03
CA ALA A 170 21.33 -2.21 -6.87
C ALA A 170 21.76 -3.55 -7.48
N THR A 171 21.69 -4.63 -6.70
CA THR A 171 22.00 -5.99 -7.17
C THR A 171 21.03 -6.43 -8.27
N LEU A 172 19.73 -6.19 -8.08
CA LEU A 172 18.72 -6.48 -9.10
C LEU A 172 18.94 -5.67 -10.36
N LEU A 173 19.20 -4.36 -10.22
CA LEU A 173 19.45 -3.47 -11.36
C LEU A 173 20.70 -3.93 -12.13
N LEU A 174 21.80 -4.22 -11.44
CA LEU A 174 23.03 -4.69 -12.04
C LEU A 174 22.81 -6.01 -12.79
N PHE A 175 22.12 -6.97 -12.17
CA PHE A 175 21.74 -8.21 -12.83
C PHE A 175 20.95 -7.95 -14.11
N MET A 176 19.93 -7.10 -14.06
CA MET A 176 19.09 -6.77 -15.21
C MET A 176 19.87 -6.12 -16.34
N LEU A 177 20.81 -5.23 -16.02
CA LEU A 177 21.71 -4.60 -17.00
C LEU A 177 22.62 -5.65 -17.66
N ILE A 178 23.28 -6.50 -16.88
CA ILE A 178 24.16 -7.56 -17.39
C ILE A 178 23.35 -8.55 -18.26
N TYR A 179 22.19 -8.98 -17.76
CA TYR A 179 21.31 -9.90 -18.48
C TYR A 179 20.83 -9.33 -19.83
N SER A 180 20.52 -8.04 -19.85
CA SER A 180 20.12 -7.32 -21.07
C SER A 180 21.25 -7.21 -22.09
N CYS A 181 22.50 -7.07 -21.62
CA CYS A 181 23.67 -7.08 -22.52
C CYS A 181 23.86 -8.43 -23.24
N PHE A 182 23.57 -9.54 -22.55
CA PHE A 182 23.67 -10.88 -23.15
C PHE A 182 22.50 -11.22 -24.08
N LYS A 183 21.29 -10.75 -23.75
CA LYS A 183 20.09 -10.90 -24.59
C LYS A 183 19.75 -9.56 -25.24
N LYS A 184 20.27 -9.28 -26.44
CA LYS A 184 20.12 -8.01 -27.20
C LYS A 184 18.69 -7.43 -27.26
N SER A 185 17.64 -8.22 -26.96
CA SER A 185 16.24 -7.80 -26.98
C SER A 185 15.73 -7.15 -25.69
N ASN A 186 16.45 -7.27 -24.57
CA ASN A 186 15.94 -6.85 -23.25
C ASN A 186 16.39 -5.45 -22.81
N PHE A 187 17.33 -4.80 -23.53
CA PHE A 187 17.78 -3.47 -23.15
C PHE A 187 16.67 -2.41 -23.26
N GLU A 188 15.83 -2.52 -24.27
CA GLU A 188 14.66 -1.64 -24.42
C GLU A 188 13.68 -1.79 -23.24
N HIS A 189 13.50 -3.00 -22.72
CA HIS A 189 12.62 -3.25 -21.58
C HIS A 189 13.16 -2.60 -20.29
N VAL A 190 14.47 -2.65 -20.04
CA VAL A 190 15.09 -2.00 -18.88
C VAL A 190 14.96 -0.49 -18.97
N VAL A 191 15.29 0.09 -20.13
CA VAL A 191 15.15 1.53 -20.38
C VAL A 191 13.70 1.98 -20.28
N HIS A 192 12.76 1.22 -20.84
CA HIS A 192 11.34 1.53 -20.78
C HIS A 192 10.79 1.44 -19.34
N THR A 193 11.19 0.43 -18.59
CA THR A 193 10.82 0.31 -17.16
C THR A 193 11.42 1.44 -16.34
N SER A 194 12.70 1.78 -16.56
CA SER A 194 13.36 2.90 -15.88
C SER A 194 12.65 4.23 -16.16
N LYS A 195 12.22 4.49 -17.40
CA LYS A 195 11.47 5.71 -17.75
C LYS A 195 10.07 5.78 -17.10
N ARG A 196 9.51 4.65 -16.71
CA ARG A 196 8.21 4.58 -16.01
C ARG A 196 8.32 4.74 -14.50
N LEU A 197 9.54 4.76 -13.94
CA LEU A 197 9.72 5.05 -12.53
C LEU A 197 9.22 6.48 -12.23
N PRO A 198 8.48 6.66 -11.13
CA PRO A 198 7.83 7.94 -10.81
C PRO A 198 8.85 8.93 -10.22
N TYR A 199 9.82 9.39 -11.02
CA TYR A 199 10.85 10.36 -10.59
C TYR A 199 10.27 11.68 -10.07
N GLN A 200 9.04 12.01 -10.47
CA GLN A 200 8.29 13.18 -9.97
C GLN A 200 8.04 13.13 -8.46
N LEU A 201 8.15 11.94 -7.86
CA LEU A 201 8.02 11.76 -6.41
C LEU A 201 9.19 12.40 -5.65
N ILE A 202 10.38 12.46 -6.23
CA ILE A 202 11.56 13.03 -5.55
C ILE A 202 11.34 14.52 -5.22
N PRO A 203 11.04 15.42 -6.19
CA PRO A 203 10.76 16.82 -5.86
C PRO A 203 9.48 16.97 -5.02
N PHE A 204 8.49 16.10 -5.20
CA PHE A 204 7.28 16.10 -4.39
C PHE A 204 7.63 15.83 -2.91
N PHE A 205 8.39 14.78 -2.59
CA PHE A 205 8.82 14.49 -1.23
C PHE A 205 9.64 15.63 -0.63
N ILE A 206 10.63 16.15 -1.37
CA ILE A 206 11.46 17.27 -0.91
C ILE A 206 10.58 18.47 -0.55
N SER A 207 9.64 18.84 -1.42
CA SER A 207 8.72 19.96 -1.18
C SER A 207 7.85 19.74 0.06
N MET A 208 7.35 18.53 0.24
CA MET A 208 6.51 18.16 1.39
C MET A 208 7.32 18.18 2.71
N PHE A 209 8.57 17.70 2.69
CA PHE A 209 9.46 17.79 3.84
C PHE A 209 9.70 19.25 4.26
N ILE A 210 9.97 20.13 3.29
CA ILE A 210 10.17 21.56 3.54
C ILE A 210 8.92 22.18 4.17
N ILE A 211 7.73 21.89 3.66
CA ILE A 211 6.47 22.40 4.20
C ILE A 211 6.27 21.92 5.64
N VAL A 212 6.50 20.65 5.93
CA VAL A 212 6.32 20.12 7.29
C VAL A 212 7.33 20.70 8.27
N VAL A 213 8.59 20.88 7.84
CA VAL A 213 9.61 21.57 8.66
C VAL A 213 9.14 22.99 8.99
N ALA A 214 8.66 23.75 7.99
CA ALA A 214 8.14 25.10 8.20
C ALA A 214 6.94 25.13 9.17
N LEU A 215 6.02 24.17 9.06
CA LEU A 215 4.89 24.02 9.99
C LEU A 215 5.36 23.72 11.41
N ASN A 216 6.39 22.90 11.55
CA ASN A 216 6.95 22.55 12.84
C ASN A 216 7.65 23.76 13.51
N GLU A 217 8.44 24.52 12.75
CA GLU A 217 9.08 25.77 13.23
C GLU A 217 8.06 26.84 13.66
N GLN A 218 6.89 26.86 13.04
CA GLN A 218 5.77 27.74 13.43
C GLN A 218 5.03 27.26 14.69
N GLY A 219 5.45 26.14 15.30
CA GLY A 219 4.80 25.58 16.48
C GLY A 219 3.44 24.95 16.22
N ILE A 220 3.08 24.67 14.95
CA ILE A 220 1.79 24.07 14.59
C ILE A 220 1.70 22.64 15.10
N ALA A 221 2.77 21.87 15.04
CA ALA A 221 2.81 20.51 15.58
C ALA A 221 2.49 20.47 17.07
N SER A 222 3.08 21.39 17.85
CA SER A 222 2.82 21.50 19.29
C SER A 222 1.37 21.86 19.61
N LYS A 223 0.77 22.79 18.85
CA LYS A 223 -0.65 23.14 19.01
C LYS A 223 -1.59 21.97 18.69
N ILE A 224 -1.28 21.19 17.65
CA ILE A 224 -2.05 19.98 17.33
C ILE A 224 -1.87 18.94 18.44
N ALA A 225 -0.65 18.76 18.96
CA ALA A 225 -0.37 17.84 20.06
C ALA A 225 -1.19 18.18 21.32
N GLU A 226 -1.25 19.47 21.70
CA GLU A 226 -2.09 19.94 22.80
C GLU A 226 -3.59 19.63 22.56
N LEU A 227 -4.05 19.78 21.33
CA LEU A 227 -5.45 19.56 20.94
C LEU A 227 -5.82 18.08 20.96
N LEU A 228 -4.89 17.19 20.52
CA LEU A 228 -5.09 15.75 20.54
C LEU A 228 -5.00 15.15 21.96
N GLY A 229 -4.17 15.75 22.81
CA GLY A 229 -3.98 15.30 24.18
C GLY A 229 -3.30 13.93 24.31
N ASN A 230 -3.23 13.43 25.55
CA ASN A 230 -2.48 12.22 25.89
C ASN A 230 -3.39 11.00 26.16
N SER A 231 -4.70 11.20 26.19
CA SER A 231 -5.66 10.12 26.48
C SER A 231 -6.08 9.39 25.21
N ASN A 232 -6.22 8.06 25.31
CA ASN A 232 -6.68 7.21 24.21
C ASN A 232 -5.85 7.35 22.91
N SER A 233 -4.52 7.37 23.03
CA SER A 233 -3.59 7.66 21.93
C SER A 233 -3.87 6.83 20.67
N THR A 234 -4.23 5.55 20.78
CA THR A 234 -4.57 4.71 19.62
C THR A 234 -5.74 5.28 18.83
N TRP A 235 -6.84 5.60 19.51
CA TRP A 235 -8.05 6.06 18.82
C TRP A 235 -7.91 7.49 18.30
N VAL A 236 -7.37 8.38 19.13
CA VAL A 236 -7.21 9.79 18.77
C VAL A 236 -6.23 9.96 17.62
N TYR A 237 -5.04 9.37 17.73
CA TYR A 237 -4.02 9.48 16.69
C TYR A 237 -4.38 8.68 15.43
N GLY A 238 -5.06 7.53 15.59
CA GLY A 238 -5.54 6.75 14.47
C GLY A 238 -6.58 7.47 13.61
N TYR A 239 -7.65 7.97 14.22
CA TYR A 239 -8.68 8.68 13.47
C TYR A 239 -8.26 10.07 13.01
N SER A 240 -7.46 10.81 13.81
CA SER A 240 -6.97 12.12 13.37
C SER A 240 -6.01 11.99 12.18
N SER A 241 -5.10 11.02 12.18
CA SER A 241 -4.22 10.74 11.04
C SER A 241 -4.97 10.24 9.81
N PHE A 242 -5.99 9.41 10.00
CA PHE A 242 -6.92 8.97 8.95
C PHE A 242 -7.62 10.16 8.25
N LEU A 243 -8.03 11.16 8.99
CA LEU A 243 -8.62 12.37 8.41
C LEU A 243 -7.55 13.29 7.82
N ALA A 244 -6.44 13.49 8.54
CA ALA A 244 -5.37 14.40 8.15
C ALA A 244 -4.71 13.98 6.83
N CYS A 245 -4.53 12.67 6.56
CA CYS A 245 -3.95 12.23 5.29
C CYS A 245 -4.81 12.63 4.08
N ASN A 246 -6.11 12.80 4.25
CA ASN A 246 -7.01 13.26 3.18
C ASN A 246 -7.00 14.80 2.98
N LEU A 247 -6.36 15.53 3.87
CA LEU A 247 -6.16 16.98 3.74
C LEU A 247 -4.78 17.32 3.17
N ILE A 248 -3.75 16.62 3.64
CA ILE A 248 -2.35 16.97 3.34
C ILE A 248 -1.56 15.84 2.66
N ASN A 249 -2.21 14.74 2.28
CA ASN A 249 -1.61 13.49 1.82
C ASN A 249 -0.93 12.69 2.96
N ASN A 250 -0.85 11.36 2.80
CA ASN A 250 -0.35 10.47 3.86
C ASN A 250 1.14 10.66 4.18
N ILE A 251 1.97 11.06 3.21
CA ILE A 251 3.41 11.23 3.42
C ILE A 251 3.72 12.46 4.28
N PRO A 252 3.27 13.69 3.92
CA PRO A 252 3.42 14.85 4.83
C PRO A 252 2.76 14.62 6.19
N MET A 253 1.61 13.95 6.20
CA MET A 253 0.92 13.60 7.45
C MET A 253 1.82 12.74 8.34
N SER A 254 2.50 11.74 7.79
CA SER A 254 3.38 10.87 8.59
C SER A 254 4.53 11.63 9.24
N ILE A 255 5.11 12.61 8.53
CA ILE A 255 6.17 13.47 9.06
C ILE A 255 5.63 14.35 10.18
N LEU A 256 4.47 14.98 9.94
CA LEU A 256 3.84 15.85 10.93
C LEU A 256 3.48 15.07 12.21
N TYR A 257 2.90 13.87 12.05
CA TYR A 257 2.48 13.05 13.19
C TYR A 257 3.64 12.46 13.98
N THR A 258 4.79 12.19 13.35
CA THR A 258 6.01 11.86 14.10
C THR A 258 6.36 13.00 15.08
N ASN A 259 6.34 14.25 14.60
CA ASN A 259 6.63 15.41 15.43
C ASN A 259 5.56 15.66 16.51
N ILE A 260 4.28 15.48 16.18
CA ILE A 260 3.17 15.60 17.15
C ILE A 260 3.32 14.54 18.25
N ALA A 261 3.67 13.31 17.90
CA ALA A 261 3.80 12.21 18.85
C ALA A 261 4.96 12.40 19.84
N THR A 262 5.98 13.22 19.54
CA THR A 262 7.09 13.49 20.48
C THR A 262 6.65 14.17 21.78
N SER A 263 5.44 14.71 21.84
CA SER A 263 4.83 15.21 23.06
C SER A 263 4.37 14.11 24.02
N LEU A 264 4.32 12.86 23.55
CA LEU A 264 3.93 11.69 24.32
C LEU A 264 5.16 10.90 24.77
N GLU A 265 5.01 10.13 25.85
CA GLU A 265 6.07 9.29 26.40
C GLU A 265 5.62 7.81 26.51
N GLY A 266 6.59 6.90 26.51
CA GLY A 266 6.39 5.48 26.78
C GLY A 266 5.38 4.83 25.86
N VAL A 267 4.44 4.10 26.45
CA VAL A 267 3.41 3.33 25.71
C VAL A 267 2.48 4.24 24.91
N ALA A 268 2.17 5.45 25.38
CA ALA A 268 1.32 6.38 24.66
C ALA A 268 1.96 6.84 23.34
N TYR A 269 3.27 7.09 23.33
CA TYR A 269 4.04 7.38 22.11
C TYR A 269 3.98 6.23 21.12
N THR A 270 4.27 5.01 21.59
CA THR A 270 4.24 3.81 20.73
C THR A 270 2.86 3.59 20.11
N LYS A 271 1.80 3.70 20.92
CA LYS A 271 0.41 3.63 20.45
C LYS A 271 0.09 4.68 19.39
N ALA A 272 0.50 5.92 19.59
CA ALA A 272 0.28 7.00 18.64
C ALA A 272 0.96 6.75 17.30
N ILE A 273 2.19 6.24 17.30
CA ILE A 273 2.93 5.92 16.06
C ILE A 273 2.24 4.79 15.28
N TYR A 274 1.94 3.64 15.92
CA TYR A 274 1.26 2.54 15.23
C TYR A 274 -0.14 2.93 14.75
N ALA A 275 -0.88 3.69 15.56
CA ALA A 275 -2.18 4.20 15.18
C ALA A 275 -2.10 5.16 13.97
N SER A 276 -1.07 6.00 13.92
CA SER A 276 -0.83 6.89 12.78
C SER A 276 -0.46 6.11 11.51
N ILE A 277 0.26 5.00 11.63
CA ILE A 277 0.52 4.07 10.54
C ILE A 277 -0.79 3.48 10.00
N ILE A 278 -1.65 2.99 10.89
CA ILE A 278 -2.96 2.44 10.52
C ILE A 278 -3.81 3.52 9.85
N GLY A 279 -3.89 4.70 10.45
CA GLY A 279 -4.66 5.82 9.92
C GLY A 279 -4.18 6.28 8.54
N SER A 280 -2.86 6.33 8.31
CA SER A 280 -2.29 6.74 7.02
C SER A 280 -2.61 5.77 5.88
N ASN A 281 -2.58 4.48 6.14
CA ASN A 281 -2.83 3.47 5.12
C ASN A 281 -4.32 3.31 4.81
N ILE A 282 -5.16 3.20 5.83
CA ILE A 282 -6.60 3.02 5.64
C ILE A 282 -7.26 4.34 5.22
N GLY A 283 -6.77 5.48 5.68
CA GLY A 283 -7.20 6.79 5.21
C GLY A 283 -6.91 7.04 3.73
N ALA A 284 -5.91 6.38 3.17
CA ALA A 284 -5.52 6.48 1.77
C ALA A 284 -6.64 6.11 0.78
N PHE A 285 -7.60 5.30 1.19
CA PHE A 285 -8.73 4.95 0.32
C PHE A 285 -10.07 5.62 0.69
N LEU A 286 -10.03 6.64 1.56
CA LEU A 286 -11.19 7.50 1.79
C LEU A 286 -11.42 8.49 0.66
N THR A 287 -10.34 9.15 0.21
CA THR A 287 -10.34 10.03 -0.98
C THR A 287 -9.12 9.78 -1.85
N PRO A 288 -9.19 10.09 -3.17
CA PRO A 288 -8.02 9.94 -4.05
C PRO A 288 -6.80 10.79 -3.64
N ILE A 289 -7.02 11.85 -2.87
CA ILE A 289 -5.97 12.78 -2.43
C ILE A 289 -5.21 12.23 -1.23
N GLY A 290 -5.82 11.30 -0.48
CA GLY A 290 -5.30 10.76 0.77
C GLY A 290 -3.92 10.07 0.63
N ALA A 291 -3.60 9.57 -0.56
CA ALA A 291 -2.29 9.02 -0.87
C ALA A 291 -1.93 9.25 -2.34
N LEU A 292 -0.64 9.19 -2.65
CA LEU A 292 -0.17 9.21 -4.04
C LEU A 292 -0.76 8.04 -4.84
N ALA A 293 -0.85 6.87 -4.23
CA ALA A 293 -1.52 5.70 -4.78
C ALA A 293 -2.92 6.02 -5.32
N GLY A 294 -3.71 6.84 -4.63
CA GLY A 294 -5.04 7.25 -5.06
C GLY A 294 -5.03 8.13 -6.32
N ILE A 295 -4.08 9.04 -6.40
CA ILE A 295 -3.90 9.90 -7.58
C ILE A 295 -3.48 9.05 -8.79
N MET A 296 -2.53 8.14 -8.61
CA MET A 296 -2.07 7.22 -9.66
C MET A 296 -3.20 6.28 -10.11
N PHE A 297 -3.93 5.70 -9.17
CA PHE A 297 -5.08 4.83 -9.45
C PHE A 297 -6.12 5.54 -10.33
N THR A 298 -6.55 6.73 -9.93
CA THR A 298 -7.55 7.50 -10.70
C THR A 298 -7.03 7.88 -12.09
N GLY A 299 -5.75 8.21 -12.22
CA GLY A 299 -5.10 8.45 -13.51
C GLY A 299 -5.16 7.21 -14.41
N LEU A 300 -4.72 6.05 -13.90
CA LEU A 300 -4.72 4.79 -14.65
C LEU A 300 -6.13 4.33 -15.06
N VAL A 301 -7.11 4.49 -14.17
CA VAL A 301 -8.51 4.15 -14.46
C VAL A 301 -9.05 5.02 -15.59
N ASN A 302 -8.76 6.33 -15.57
CA ASN A 302 -9.16 7.27 -16.61
C ASN A 302 -8.48 6.98 -17.95
N GLU A 303 -7.17 6.70 -17.96
CA GLU A 303 -6.41 6.31 -19.16
C GLU A 303 -6.99 5.06 -19.85
N ASN A 304 -7.52 4.12 -19.06
CA ASN A 304 -8.17 2.93 -19.56
C ASN A 304 -9.66 3.11 -19.94
N ASN A 305 -10.17 4.36 -19.93
CA ASN A 305 -11.55 4.72 -20.25
C ASN A 305 -12.59 4.03 -19.35
N VAL A 306 -12.28 3.79 -18.09
CA VAL A 306 -13.21 3.30 -17.08
C VAL A 306 -13.81 4.51 -16.35
N ARG A 307 -15.13 4.60 -16.36
CA ARG A 307 -15.83 5.67 -15.64
C ARG A 307 -15.86 5.35 -14.14
N PHE A 308 -14.99 6.01 -13.39
CA PHE A 308 -14.92 5.94 -11.93
C PHE A 308 -14.66 7.34 -11.40
N THR A 309 -15.72 7.95 -10.86
CA THR A 309 -15.70 9.37 -10.47
C THR A 309 -15.11 9.55 -9.06
N PHE A 310 -14.74 10.79 -8.72
CA PHE A 310 -14.34 11.17 -7.37
C PHE A 310 -15.40 10.81 -6.32
N ILE A 311 -16.69 10.96 -6.67
CA ILE A 311 -17.81 10.62 -5.79
C ILE A 311 -17.91 9.10 -5.60
N ASP A 312 -17.68 8.31 -6.66
CA ASP A 312 -17.66 6.85 -6.55
C ASP A 312 -16.55 6.40 -5.61
N PHE A 313 -15.37 7.00 -5.74
CA PHE A 313 -14.24 6.71 -4.86
C PHE A 313 -14.59 6.95 -3.38
N ILE A 314 -15.10 8.15 -3.05
CA ILE A 314 -15.51 8.49 -1.68
C ILE A 314 -16.62 7.56 -1.18
N LYS A 315 -17.61 7.26 -2.00
CA LYS A 315 -18.72 6.38 -1.63
C LYS A 315 -18.23 5.02 -1.17
N TYR A 316 -17.38 4.36 -1.96
CA TYR A 316 -16.80 3.09 -1.57
C TYR A 316 -15.79 3.25 -0.43
N GLY A 317 -14.99 4.30 -0.47
CA GLY A 317 -14.00 4.62 0.55
C GLY A 317 -14.61 4.75 1.95
N VAL A 318 -15.66 5.54 2.11
CA VAL A 318 -16.33 5.74 3.42
C VAL A 318 -16.90 4.43 3.96
N ILE A 319 -17.60 3.65 3.11
CA ILE A 319 -18.24 2.40 3.54
C ILE A 319 -17.22 1.38 4.02
N ILE A 320 -16.05 1.32 3.36
CA ILE A 320 -15.03 0.31 3.65
C ILE A 320 -14.07 0.81 4.74
N SER A 321 -13.57 2.04 4.64
CA SER A 321 -12.49 2.52 5.51
C SER A 321 -12.87 2.63 6.98
N ILE A 322 -14.10 3.10 7.29
CA ILE A 322 -14.51 3.29 8.69
C ILE A 322 -14.54 1.98 9.48
N PRO A 323 -15.19 0.90 9.03
CA PRO A 323 -15.14 -0.37 9.76
C PRO A 323 -13.73 -0.99 9.78
N VAL A 324 -12.97 -0.85 8.70
CA VAL A 324 -11.62 -1.42 8.58
C VAL A 324 -10.65 -0.74 9.54
N ILE A 325 -10.65 0.60 9.62
CA ILE A 325 -9.79 1.32 10.59
C ILE A 325 -10.18 0.99 12.02
N THR A 326 -11.48 0.93 12.31
CA THR A 326 -11.96 0.59 13.66
C THR A 326 -11.47 -0.80 14.08
N ALA A 327 -11.56 -1.78 13.18
CA ALA A 327 -11.09 -3.14 13.44
C ALA A 327 -9.56 -3.18 13.62
N ALA A 328 -8.80 -2.49 12.78
CA ALA A 328 -7.34 -2.43 12.87
C ALA A 328 -6.88 -1.77 14.19
N LEU A 329 -7.44 -0.60 14.55
CA LEU A 329 -7.10 0.10 15.78
C LEU A 329 -7.51 -0.71 17.02
N GLY A 330 -8.70 -1.30 17.02
CA GLY A 330 -9.16 -2.14 18.13
C GLY A 330 -8.26 -3.35 18.35
N MET A 331 -7.77 -3.99 17.27
CA MET A 331 -6.83 -5.09 17.42
C MET A 331 -5.45 -4.62 17.86
N SER A 332 -4.96 -3.47 17.37
CA SER A 332 -3.64 -2.95 17.77
C SER A 332 -3.55 -2.63 19.27
N GLU A 333 -4.64 -2.24 19.91
CA GLU A 333 -4.73 -2.03 21.37
C GLU A 333 -4.33 -3.27 22.19
N LEU A 334 -4.51 -4.47 21.64
CA LEU A 334 -4.22 -5.73 22.34
C LEU A 334 -2.74 -6.14 22.24
N PHE A 335 -1.95 -5.50 21.35
CA PHE A 335 -0.57 -5.88 21.05
C PHE A 335 0.46 -4.79 21.44
N ILE A 336 0.01 -3.63 21.85
CA ILE A 336 0.81 -2.52 22.34
C ILE A 336 0.45 -2.24 23.80
#